data_4ab2d2ff64df8c73f50bbe5dab68d5d3
#
_entry.id   4ab2d2ff64df8c73f50bbe5dab68d5d3
#
_cell.length_a   1.000
_cell.length_b   1.000
_cell.length_c   1.000
_cell.angle_alpha   90.00
_cell.angle_beta   90.00
_cell.angle_gamma   90.00
#
_symmetry.space_group_name_H-M   'P 1'
#
loop_
_entity.id
_entity.type
_entity.pdbx_description
1 polymer ?
#
loop_
_entity_poly.entity_id
_entity_poly.type
_entity_poly.pdbx_seq_one_letter_code
_entity_poly.pdbx_strand_id
1 'polypeptide(L)'
;TPGNDSAAAYLARRYASFGLKATSPGFIQKFVARPPAHSGQSISLPSQNVVAMLPGRDPALRNEYVVIGAHFDHLGTSTEGALDPDARGAVRLGADDNASGSAAVVELARIFSHSPARRSIIFANFSGEEEGLLGSAYFVDHMPVATDSVVAMLNFDMVGRMKNDRVIVYGVATATEFPSVLERANAATQLKIAGQGDGFGPSDQSSFYAKNIPVLHFFTDLHDDYHRASDTPDKI
;
A
#
# COMPACT_ATOMS: atom_id res chain seq x y z
N THR A 1 13.30 7.01 -10.59
CA THR A 1 14.01 6.09 -11.50
C THR A 1 13.09 5.68 -12.65
N PRO A 2 13.62 5.31 -13.84
CA PRO A 2 12.79 4.89 -14.98
C PRO A 2 11.87 3.70 -14.64
N GLY A 3 12.29 2.78 -13.77
CA GLY A 3 11.47 1.67 -13.32
C GLY A 3 10.26 2.12 -12.51
N ASN A 4 10.48 3.01 -11.55
CA ASN A 4 9.41 3.60 -10.74
C ASN A 4 8.41 4.38 -11.61
N ASP A 5 8.91 5.15 -12.59
CA ASP A 5 8.06 5.91 -13.51
C ASP A 5 7.21 4.99 -14.40
N SER A 6 7.80 3.87 -14.84
CA SER A 6 7.10 2.85 -15.64
C SER A 6 6.00 2.14 -14.83
N ALA A 7 6.28 1.80 -13.58
CA ALA A 7 5.31 1.20 -12.66
C ALA A 7 4.15 2.17 -12.36
N ALA A 8 4.47 3.43 -12.04
CA ALA A 8 3.44 4.45 -11.82
C ALA A 8 2.54 4.65 -13.06
N ALA A 9 3.13 4.71 -14.25
CA ALA A 9 2.38 4.81 -15.50
C ALA A 9 1.52 3.57 -15.77
N TYR A 10 1.98 2.37 -15.40
CA TYR A 10 1.19 1.15 -15.49
C TYR A 10 -0.02 1.22 -14.57
N LEU A 11 0.17 1.53 -13.29
CA LEU A 11 -0.89 1.64 -12.28
C LEU A 11 -1.95 2.68 -12.71
N ALA A 12 -1.51 3.87 -13.15
CA ALA A 12 -2.39 4.92 -13.64
C ALA A 12 -3.25 4.46 -14.84
N ARG A 13 -2.65 3.73 -15.80
CA ARG A 13 -3.41 3.14 -16.91
C ARG A 13 -4.43 2.10 -16.45
N ARG A 14 -4.09 1.27 -15.44
CA ARG A 14 -5.05 0.30 -14.88
C ARG A 14 -6.24 1.00 -14.25
N TYR A 15 -6.03 2.01 -13.41
CA TYR A 15 -7.10 2.78 -12.81
C TYR A 15 -7.97 3.51 -13.84
N ALA A 16 -7.35 4.11 -14.86
CA ALA A 16 -8.08 4.72 -15.96
C ALA A 16 -8.96 3.70 -16.72
N SER A 17 -8.44 2.49 -16.97
CA SER A 17 -9.18 1.43 -17.68
C SER A 17 -10.39 0.91 -16.90
N PHE A 18 -10.41 1.06 -15.58
CA PHE A 18 -11.55 0.72 -14.73
C PHE A 18 -12.56 1.87 -14.55
N GLY A 19 -12.30 3.03 -15.17
CA GLY A 19 -13.18 4.20 -15.07
C GLY A 19 -13.12 4.92 -13.72
N LEU A 20 -12.04 4.73 -12.94
CA LEU A 20 -11.86 5.45 -11.69
C LEU A 20 -11.58 6.94 -11.94
N LYS A 21 -11.86 7.77 -10.95
CA LYS A 21 -11.60 9.21 -11.02
C LYS A 21 -10.16 9.52 -10.58
N ALA A 22 -9.48 10.32 -11.37
CA ALA A 22 -8.17 10.86 -11.00
C ALA A 22 -8.36 11.96 -9.92
N THR A 23 -7.54 11.92 -8.87
CA THR A 23 -7.49 12.95 -7.82
C THR A 23 -6.45 14.03 -8.14
N SER A 24 -5.53 13.71 -9.05
CA SER A 24 -4.49 14.59 -9.58
C SER A 24 -4.30 14.31 -11.07
N PRO A 25 -3.70 15.23 -11.85
CA PRO A 25 -3.51 15.01 -13.29
C PRO A 25 -2.88 13.65 -13.59
N GLY A 26 -3.55 12.83 -14.41
CA GLY A 26 -3.09 11.50 -14.82
C GLY A 26 -2.98 10.49 -13.66
N PHE A 27 -3.71 10.66 -12.56
CA PHE A 27 -3.64 9.88 -11.33
C PHE A 27 -2.32 10.05 -10.53
N ILE A 28 -1.43 10.94 -10.94
CA ILE A 28 -0.09 11.10 -10.38
C ILE A 28 -0.06 12.24 -9.36
N GLN A 29 0.19 11.89 -8.10
CA GLN A 29 0.47 12.83 -7.02
C GLN A 29 1.99 12.99 -6.87
N LYS A 30 2.55 14.04 -7.45
CA LYS A 30 4.00 14.31 -7.42
C LYS A 30 4.42 14.89 -6.08
N PHE A 31 5.59 14.47 -5.60
CA PHE A 31 6.23 15.04 -4.42
C PHE A 31 7.76 15.01 -4.52
N VAL A 32 8.43 15.63 -3.56
CA VAL A 32 9.88 15.58 -3.43
C VAL A 32 10.21 14.68 -2.24
N ALA A 33 10.75 13.52 -2.52
CA ALA A 33 11.25 12.59 -1.53
C ALA A 33 12.55 13.14 -0.91
N ARG A 34 12.65 13.04 0.42
CA ARG A 34 13.83 13.40 1.20
C ARG A 34 14.18 12.24 2.12
N PRO A 35 14.82 11.18 1.61
CA PRO A 35 15.23 10.08 2.46
C PRO A 35 16.16 10.54 3.58
N PRO A 36 16.20 9.84 4.71
CA PRO A 36 17.15 10.10 5.79
C PRO A 36 18.58 10.10 5.26
N ALA A 37 19.38 11.08 5.72
CA ALA A 37 20.76 11.23 5.26
C ALA A 37 21.65 10.15 5.89
N HIS A 38 21.99 9.11 5.14
CA HIS A 38 22.94 8.08 5.59
C HIS A 38 24.41 8.54 5.51
N SER A 39 24.71 9.55 4.68
CA SER A 39 26.06 10.11 4.48
C SER A 39 26.25 11.56 4.93
N GLY A 40 25.28 12.10 5.68
CA GLY A 40 25.31 13.51 6.12
C GLY A 40 24.90 14.52 5.01
N GLN A 41 24.60 14.08 3.80
CA GLN A 41 24.09 14.92 2.73
C GLN A 41 22.58 14.68 2.55
N SER A 42 21.79 15.74 2.62
CA SER A 42 20.37 15.69 2.29
C SER A 42 20.19 15.60 0.79
N ILE A 43 19.57 14.51 0.33
CA ILE A 43 19.21 14.30 -1.07
C ILE A 43 17.74 14.64 -1.25
N SER A 44 17.40 15.33 -2.35
CA SER A 44 16.02 15.61 -2.74
C SER A 44 15.76 14.98 -4.10
N LEU A 45 14.83 14.04 -4.16
CA LEU A 45 14.52 13.28 -5.37
C LEU A 45 13.05 13.49 -5.76
N PRO A 46 12.74 13.77 -7.03
CA PRO A 46 11.37 13.76 -7.49
C PRO A 46 10.79 12.34 -7.36
N SER A 47 9.60 12.25 -6.79
CA SER A 47 8.88 11.00 -6.61
C SER A 47 7.38 11.21 -6.86
N GLN A 48 6.59 10.13 -6.76
CA GLN A 48 5.18 10.18 -7.10
C GLN A 48 4.40 9.03 -6.46
N ASN A 49 3.22 9.33 -5.95
CA ASN A 49 2.20 8.34 -5.64
C ASN A 49 1.23 8.21 -6.82
N VAL A 50 0.52 7.10 -6.91
CA VAL A 50 -0.57 6.91 -7.87
C VAL A 50 -1.87 6.80 -7.10
N VAL A 51 -2.81 7.73 -7.32
CA VAL A 51 -4.02 7.88 -6.51
C VAL A 51 -5.25 7.97 -7.38
N ALA A 52 -6.21 7.09 -7.12
CA ALA A 52 -7.50 7.04 -7.78
C ALA A 52 -8.65 7.03 -6.78
N MET A 53 -9.81 7.48 -7.20
CA MET A 53 -11.01 7.51 -6.36
C MET A 53 -12.18 6.83 -7.06
N LEU A 54 -12.92 6.03 -6.31
CA LEU A 54 -14.20 5.46 -6.72
C LEU A 54 -15.30 5.99 -5.80
N PRO A 55 -16.28 6.75 -6.32
CA PRO A 55 -17.39 7.23 -5.50
C PRO A 55 -18.26 6.10 -4.96
N GLY A 56 -18.66 6.23 -3.71
CA GLY A 56 -19.60 5.31 -3.07
C GLY A 56 -21.01 5.43 -3.65
N ARG A 57 -21.75 4.31 -3.64
CA ARG A 57 -23.13 4.24 -4.16
C ARG A 57 -24.19 4.75 -3.18
N ASP A 58 -23.86 4.91 -1.90
CA ASP A 58 -24.80 5.37 -0.88
C ASP A 58 -24.70 6.91 -0.71
N PRO A 59 -25.74 7.67 -1.04
CA PRO A 59 -25.72 9.13 -0.92
C PRO A 59 -25.41 9.64 0.50
N ALA A 60 -25.76 8.87 1.54
CA ALA A 60 -25.51 9.26 2.93
C ALA A 60 -24.06 9.00 3.37
N LEU A 61 -23.38 8.02 2.75
CA LEU A 61 -22.05 7.56 3.14
C LEU A 61 -20.94 7.89 2.12
N ARG A 62 -21.28 8.36 0.93
CA ARG A 62 -20.29 8.61 -0.14
C ARG A 62 -19.27 9.69 0.16
N ASN A 63 -19.47 10.48 1.21
CA ASN A 63 -18.51 11.48 1.68
C ASN A 63 -17.63 10.95 2.82
N GLU A 64 -17.77 9.67 3.18
CA GLU A 64 -16.86 8.93 4.03
C GLU A 64 -15.99 8.04 3.15
N TYR A 65 -14.69 7.99 3.44
CA TYR A 65 -13.70 7.35 2.59
C TYR A 65 -12.98 6.23 3.31
N VAL A 66 -12.76 5.13 2.58
CA VAL A 66 -11.79 4.10 2.96
C VAL A 66 -10.60 4.22 2.02
N VAL A 67 -9.40 4.30 2.56
CA VAL A 67 -8.18 4.21 1.76
C VAL A 67 -7.76 2.76 1.66
N ILE A 68 -7.43 2.29 0.47
CA ILE A 68 -6.85 0.97 0.20
C ILE A 68 -5.51 1.23 -0.47
N GLY A 69 -4.42 0.79 0.17
CA GLY A 69 -3.09 1.15 -0.26
C GLY A 69 -2.06 0.04 -0.20
N ALA A 70 -0.96 0.25 -0.93
CA ALA A 70 0.26 -0.54 -0.95
C ALA A 70 1.38 0.30 -1.52
N HIS A 71 2.64 0.05 -1.16
CA HIS A 71 3.74 0.67 -1.90
C HIS A 71 4.04 -0.08 -3.21
N PHE A 72 4.70 0.60 -4.14
CA PHE A 72 5.06 0.02 -5.45
C PHE A 72 6.54 0.21 -5.80
N ASP A 73 7.29 0.87 -4.95
CA ASP A 73 8.75 0.94 -5.05
C ASP A 73 9.37 -0.30 -4.39
N HIS A 74 10.60 -0.57 -4.76
CA HIS A 74 11.48 -1.56 -4.13
C HIS A 74 12.94 -1.18 -4.39
N LEU A 75 13.88 -1.96 -3.86
CA LEU A 75 15.31 -1.65 -3.85
C LEU A 75 15.93 -1.53 -5.24
N GLY A 76 15.41 -2.21 -6.26
CA GLY A 76 15.97 -2.20 -7.62
C GLY A 76 17.42 -2.67 -7.65
N THR A 77 18.35 -1.80 -8.08
CA THR A 77 19.79 -2.11 -8.09
C THR A 77 20.54 -1.61 -6.85
N SER A 78 19.84 -0.99 -5.88
CA SER A 78 20.44 -0.55 -4.62
C SER A 78 20.92 -1.76 -3.79
N THR A 79 22.03 -1.59 -3.10
CA THR A 79 22.49 -2.53 -2.07
C THR A 79 22.13 -2.06 -0.67
N GLU A 80 21.61 -0.86 -0.53
CA GLU A 80 21.10 -0.34 0.73
C GLU A 80 19.79 -1.05 1.09
N GLY A 81 19.66 -1.53 2.31
CA GLY A 81 18.54 -2.36 2.74
C GLY A 81 18.56 -3.81 2.24
N ALA A 82 19.45 -4.14 1.28
CA ALA A 82 19.52 -5.48 0.69
C ALA A 82 20.08 -6.52 1.66
N LEU A 83 19.46 -7.72 1.69
CA LEU A 83 19.93 -8.87 2.45
C LEU A 83 20.84 -9.82 1.63
N ASP A 84 21.14 -9.44 0.39
CA ASP A 84 22.13 -10.07 -0.50
C ASP A 84 23.09 -9.02 -1.11
N PRO A 85 23.80 -8.23 -0.26
CA PRO A 85 24.62 -7.11 -0.75
C PRO A 85 25.75 -7.54 -1.70
N ASP A 86 26.14 -8.83 -1.67
CA ASP A 86 27.14 -9.40 -2.57
C ASP A 86 26.64 -9.64 -3.99
N ALA A 87 25.31 -9.65 -4.20
CA ALA A 87 24.69 -9.75 -5.51
C ALA A 87 24.72 -8.38 -6.26
N ARG A 88 25.95 -7.88 -6.48
CA ARG A 88 26.16 -6.57 -7.11
C ARG A 88 25.64 -6.55 -8.54
N GLY A 89 24.88 -5.51 -8.86
CA GLY A 89 24.28 -5.33 -10.19
C GLY A 89 23.04 -6.19 -10.45
N ALA A 90 22.65 -7.06 -9.53
CA ALA A 90 21.37 -7.74 -9.59
C ALA A 90 20.22 -6.73 -9.40
N VAL A 91 19.11 -6.96 -10.07
CA VAL A 91 17.87 -6.18 -9.88
C VAL A 91 17.01 -6.94 -8.87
N ARG A 92 16.69 -6.28 -7.75
CA ARG A 92 15.72 -6.78 -6.78
C ARG A 92 14.35 -6.33 -7.25
N LEU A 93 13.56 -7.30 -7.68
CA LEU A 93 12.26 -7.05 -8.32
C LEU A 93 11.16 -6.71 -7.31
N GLY A 94 11.24 -7.26 -6.07
CA GLY A 94 10.22 -7.07 -5.06
C GLY A 94 8.88 -7.67 -5.48
N ALA A 95 8.87 -8.96 -5.84
CA ALA A 95 7.63 -9.57 -6.32
C ALA A 95 6.61 -9.72 -5.20
N ASP A 96 7.03 -10.18 -4.03
CA ASP A 96 6.17 -10.15 -2.83
C ASP A 96 6.25 -8.79 -2.15
N ASP A 97 7.43 -8.22 -2.04
CA ASP A 97 7.70 -6.91 -1.45
C ASP A 97 7.97 -5.82 -2.52
N ASN A 98 6.98 -5.02 -3.06
CA ASN A 98 5.57 -5.19 -2.71
C ASN A 98 4.70 -5.10 -3.99
N ALA A 99 5.12 -5.83 -5.05
CA ALA A 99 4.27 -5.94 -6.22
C ALA A 99 3.00 -6.75 -5.91
N SER A 100 3.05 -7.69 -4.94
CA SER A 100 1.89 -8.48 -4.49
C SER A 100 0.79 -7.59 -3.90
N GLY A 101 1.15 -6.69 -2.98
CA GLY A 101 0.23 -5.72 -2.40
C GLY A 101 -0.30 -4.74 -3.43
N SER A 102 0.56 -4.21 -4.30
CA SER A 102 0.15 -3.33 -5.40
C SER A 102 -0.82 -4.03 -6.37
N ALA A 103 -0.61 -5.31 -6.67
CA ALA A 103 -1.51 -6.11 -7.48
C ALA A 103 -2.87 -6.33 -6.78
N ALA A 104 -2.86 -6.59 -5.47
CA ALA A 104 -4.08 -6.70 -4.67
C ALA A 104 -4.90 -5.41 -4.70
N VAL A 105 -4.28 -4.24 -4.55
CA VAL A 105 -4.95 -2.93 -4.65
C VAL A 105 -5.57 -2.71 -6.02
N VAL A 106 -4.85 -3.04 -7.11
CA VAL A 106 -5.35 -2.94 -8.49
C VAL A 106 -6.53 -3.88 -8.72
N GLU A 107 -6.46 -5.10 -8.21
CA GLU A 107 -7.56 -6.07 -8.36
C GLU A 107 -8.80 -5.67 -7.55
N LEU A 108 -8.63 -5.16 -6.33
CA LEU A 108 -9.72 -4.59 -5.55
C LEU A 108 -10.35 -3.39 -6.27
N ALA A 109 -9.55 -2.52 -6.90
CA ALA A 109 -10.05 -1.41 -7.71
C ALA A 109 -10.91 -1.92 -8.88
N ARG A 110 -10.48 -2.99 -9.55
CA ARG A 110 -11.25 -3.63 -10.62
C ARG A 110 -12.57 -4.21 -10.11
N ILE A 111 -12.55 -4.94 -9.00
CA ILE A 111 -13.74 -5.55 -8.40
C ILE A 111 -14.75 -4.46 -7.99
N PHE A 112 -14.30 -3.46 -7.24
CA PHE A 112 -15.18 -2.38 -6.78
C PHE A 112 -15.68 -1.48 -7.92
N SER A 113 -14.96 -1.35 -9.03
CA SER A 113 -15.47 -0.61 -10.20
C SER A 113 -16.75 -1.21 -10.78
N HIS A 114 -16.92 -2.53 -10.68
CA HIS A 114 -18.13 -3.24 -11.12
C HIS A 114 -19.20 -3.33 -10.03
N SER A 115 -18.82 -3.27 -8.77
CA SER A 115 -19.72 -3.35 -7.62
C SER A 115 -19.31 -2.33 -6.54
N PRO A 116 -19.62 -1.05 -6.73
CA PRO A 116 -19.20 0.00 -5.82
C PRO A 116 -19.68 -0.22 -4.38
N ALA A 117 -18.80 0.04 -3.42
CA ALA A 117 -19.12 0.01 -2.01
C ALA A 117 -20.12 1.13 -1.64
N ARG A 118 -20.66 1.08 -0.42
CA ARG A 118 -21.53 2.16 0.07
C ARG A 118 -20.73 3.45 0.27
N ARG A 119 -19.55 3.37 0.88
CA ARG A 119 -18.58 4.47 1.05
C ARG A 119 -17.72 4.63 -0.18
N SER A 120 -17.17 5.81 -0.36
CA SER A 120 -16.15 6.05 -1.39
C SER A 120 -14.84 5.35 -1.02
N ILE A 121 -14.09 4.96 -2.04
CA ILE A 121 -12.78 4.32 -1.86
C ILE A 121 -11.73 5.16 -2.56
N ILE A 122 -10.61 5.39 -1.87
CA ILE A 122 -9.38 5.92 -2.44
C ILE A 122 -8.41 4.76 -2.57
N PHE A 123 -7.98 4.45 -3.79
CA PHE A 123 -6.91 3.50 -4.08
C PHE A 123 -5.61 4.28 -4.22
N ALA A 124 -4.60 3.93 -3.44
CA ALA A 124 -3.34 4.65 -3.40
C ALA A 124 -2.16 3.68 -3.46
N ASN A 125 -1.28 3.86 -4.44
CA ASN A 125 0.02 3.18 -4.46
C ASN A 125 1.09 4.21 -4.11
N PHE A 126 1.86 3.92 -3.06
CA PHE A 126 2.87 4.82 -2.51
C PHE A 126 4.25 4.50 -3.06
N SER A 127 5.12 5.52 -3.15
CA SER A 127 6.51 5.37 -3.54
C SER A 127 7.43 5.90 -2.44
N GLY A 128 8.60 5.28 -2.27
CA GLY A 128 9.56 5.65 -1.23
C GLY A 128 9.18 5.10 0.14
N GLU A 129 8.53 3.97 0.19
CA GLU A 129 8.29 3.21 1.42
C GLU A 129 9.61 2.71 1.98
N GLU A 130 10.43 2.09 1.14
CA GLU A 130 11.75 1.53 1.44
C GLU A 130 12.77 2.58 1.92
N GLU A 131 12.49 3.84 1.65
CA GLU A 131 13.28 5.01 2.06
C GLU A 131 12.70 5.71 3.31
N GLY A 132 11.73 5.09 3.99
CA GLY A 132 11.13 5.58 5.23
C GLY A 132 9.73 6.16 5.08
N LEU A 133 8.82 5.47 4.41
CA LEU A 133 7.39 5.78 4.29
C LEU A 133 7.11 7.14 3.62
N LEU A 134 8.00 7.61 2.72
CA LEU A 134 7.97 8.99 2.22
C LEU A 134 6.70 9.31 1.44
N GLY A 135 6.20 8.37 0.65
CA GLY A 135 5.00 8.54 -0.15
C GLY A 135 3.72 8.60 0.66
N SER A 136 3.54 7.69 1.60
CA SER A 136 2.37 7.68 2.48
C SER A 136 2.37 8.87 3.45
N ALA A 137 3.55 9.24 3.98
CA ALA A 137 3.70 10.45 4.80
C ALA A 137 3.29 11.71 4.01
N TYR A 138 3.76 11.84 2.76
CA TYR A 138 3.33 12.94 1.90
C TYR A 138 1.81 12.89 1.63
N PHE A 139 1.29 11.69 1.34
CA PHE A 139 -0.14 11.52 1.02
C PHE A 139 -1.04 11.95 2.17
N VAL A 140 -0.76 11.54 3.41
CA VAL A 140 -1.61 11.90 4.57
C VAL A 140 -1.63 13.39 4.87
N ASP A 141 -0.57 14.13 4.51
CA ASP A 141 -0.51 15.59 4.62
C ASP A 141 -1.17 16.31 3.42
N HIS A 142 -1.43 15.60 2.31
CA HIS A 142 -1.93 16.17 1.06
C HIS A 142 -3.08 15.34 0.47
N MET A 143 -3.94 14.80 1.33
CA MET A 143 -5.09 14.00 0.89
C MET A 143 -6.04 14.82 0.01
N PRO A 144 -6.68 14.20 -1.01
CA PRO A 144 -7.68 14.87 -1.85
C PRO A 144 -9.01 15.16 -1.13
N VAL A 145 -9.13 14.73 0.12
CA VAL A 145 -10.31 14.85 0.99
C VAL A 145 -9.90 15.24 2.40
N ALA A 146 -10.83 15.73 3.20
CA ALA A 146 -10.56 16.05 4.60
C ALA A 146 -10.17 14.79 5.39
N THR A 147 -9.16 14.87 6.24
CA THR A 147 -8.66 13.75 7.06
C THR A 147 -9.78 13.10 7.88
N ASP A 148 -10.63 13.92 8.50
CA ASP A 148 -11.76 13.47 9.33
C ASP A 148 -12.84 12.70 8.55
N SER A 149 -12.81 12.78 7.21
CA SER A 149 -13.71 12.00 6.36
C SER A 149 -13.16 10.61 6.00
N VAL A 150 -11.91 10.32 6.34
CA VAL A 150 -11.29 9.01 6.13
C VAL A 150 -11.56 8.15 7.36
N VAL A 151 -12.39 7.14 7.20
CA VAL A 151 -12.86 6.28 8.30
C VAL A 151 -11.96 5.07 8.57
N ALA A 152 -11.18 4.66 7.59
CA ALA A 152 -10.20 3.57 7.72
C ALA A 152 -9.18 3.59 6.59
N MET A 153 -8.00 2.99 6.86
CA MET A 153 -7.01 2.64 5.84
C MET A 153 -6.69 1.15 5.92
N LEU A 154 -6.72 0.49 4.77
CA LEU A 154 -6.33 -0.91 4.60
C LEU A 154 -5.03 -0.96 3.81
N ASN A 155 -3.95 -1.43 4.43
CA ASN A 155 -2.64 -1.58 3.83
C ASN A 155 -2.37 -3.03 3.44
N PHE A 156 -1.81 -3.24 2.26
CA PHE A 156 -1.40 -4.56 1.76
C PHE A 156 0.09 -4.53 1.49
N ASP A 157 0.83 -5.36 2.23
CA ASP A 157 2.27 -5.44 2.07
C ASP A 157 2.71 -6.89 2.26
N MET A 158 3.43 -7.43 1.25
CA MET A 158 3.84 -8.82 1.19
C MET A 158 2.68 -9.78 1.43
N VAL A 159 1.72 -9.80 0.50
CA VAL A 159 0.51 -10.63 0.60
C VAL A 159 0.46 -11.81 -0.38
N GLY A 160 1.55 -12.04 -1.11
CA GLY A 160 1.63 -13.06 -2.16
C GLY A 160 2.14 -14.42 -1.68
N ARG A 161 2.69 -14.53 -0.46
CA ARG A 161 3.36 -15.77 -0.02
C ARG A 161 2.80 -16.36 1.27
N MET A 162 1.47 -16.39 1.34
CA MET A 162 0.76 -16.94 2.50
C MET A 162 1.10 -18.41 2.72
N LYS A 163 1.41 -18.78 3.97
CA LYS A 163 1.72 -20.16 4.40
C LYS A 163 0.69 -20.64 5.42
N ASN A 164 0.26 -21.90 5.26
CA ASN A 164 -0.65 -22.58 6.21
C ASN A 164 -1.97 -21.80 6.46
N ASP A 165 -2.48 -21.09 5.46
CA ASP A 165 -3.68 -20.24 5.53
C ASP A 165 -3.60 -19.16 6.62
N ARG A 166 -2.38 -18.71 6.97
CA ARG A 166 -2.14 -17.72 8.01
C ARG A 166 -1.89 -16.34 7.41
N VAL A 167 -2.63 -15.35 7.92
CA VAL A 167 -2.41 -13.93 7.65
C VAL A 167 -2.22 -13.18 8.96
N ILE A 168 -1.25 -12.29 9.01
CA ILE A 168 -1.03 -11.37 10.12
C ILE A 168 -1.80 -10.08 9.79
N VAL A 169 -2.56 -9.56 10.76
CA VAL A 169 -3.31 -8.32 10.59
C VAL A 169 -2.96 -7.39 11.75
N TYR A 170 -2.22 -6.33 11.46
CA TYR A 170 -1.94 -5.28 12.43
C TYR A 170 -3.09 -4.27 12.50
N GLY A 171 -3.19 -3.56 13.61
CA GLY A 171 -4.17 -2.50 13.78
C GLY A 171 -5.56 -2.97 14.21
N VAL A 172 -5.72 -4.24 14.59
CA VAL A 172 -7.05 -4.80 14.93
C VAL A 172 -7.74 -4.11 16.10
N ALA A 173 -7.01 -3.39 16.97
CA ALA A 173 -7.57 -2.62 18.08
C ALA A 173 -7.66 -1.11 17.78
N THR A 174 -7.35 -0.67 16.57
CA THR A 174 -7.41 0.76 16.20
C THR A 174 -8.83 1.28 15.96
N ALA A 175 -9.80 0.37 15.80
CA ALA A 175 -11.23 0.65 15.87
C ALA A 175 -11.96 -0.50 16.59
N THR A 176 -12.98 -0.16 17.37
CA THR A 176 -13.78 -1.14 18.14
C THR A 176 -14.53 -2.12 17.25
N GLU A 177 -14.84 -1.75 16.02
CA GLU A 177 -15.55 -2.55 15.02
C GLU A 177 -14.68 -3.58 14.31
N PHE A 178 -13.36 -3.37 14.22
CA PHE A 178 -12.47 -4.17 13.40
C PHE A 178 -12.46 -5.66 13.74
N PRO A 179 -12.44 -6.10 15.02
CA PRO A 179 -12.52 -7.52 15.32
C PRO A 179 -13.76 -8.18 14.72
N SER A 180 -14.93 -7.57 14.87
CA SER A 180 -16.18 -8.11 14.35
C SER A 180 -16.28 -8.04 12.82
N VAL A 181 -15.66 -7.03 12.21
CA VAL A 181 -15.56 -6.91 10.73
C VAL A 181 -14.70 -8.03 10.17
N LEU A 182 -13.52 -8.25 10.77
CA LEU A 182 -12.60 -9.31 10.36
C LEU A 182 -13.22 -10.70 10.54
N GLU A 183 -13.90 -10.97 11.66
CA GLU A 183 -14.59 -12.23 11.89
C GLU A 183 -15.65 -12.51 10.80
N ARG A 184 -16.51 -11.54 10.51
CA ARG A 184 -17.53 -11.67 9.45
C ARG A 184 -16.91 -11.85 8.06
N ALA A 185 -15.87 -11.08 7.74
CA ALA A 185 -15.19 -11.20 6.46
C ALA A 185 -14.52 -12.57 6.30
N ASN A 186 -13.93 -13.09 7.39
CA ASN A 186 -13.22 -14.36 7.40
C ASN A 186 -14.17 -15.59 7.39
N ALA A 187 -15.46 -15.41 7.63
CA ALA A 187 -16.41 -16.52 7.68
C ALA A 187 -16.44 -17.36 6.38
N ALA A 188 -16.17 -16.73 5.24
CA ALA A 188 -16.12 -17.41 3.94
C ALA A 188 -14.74 -18.00 3.61
N THR A 189 -13.66 -17.45 4.13
CA THR A 189 -12.28 -17.85 3.78
C THR A 189 -11.63 -18.76 4.81
N GLN A 190 -12.06 -18.69 6.07
CA GLN A 190 -11.55 -19.51 7.17
C GLN A 190 -10.04 -19.40 7.40
N LEU A 191 -9.45 -18.24 7.07
CA LEU A 191 -8.03 -17.99 7.28
C LEU A 191 -7.69 -17.94 8.78
N LYS A 192 -6.46 -18.28 9.12
CA LYS A 192 -5.92 -18.15 10.48
C LYS A 192 -5.41 -16.74 10.67
N ILE A 193 -6.26 -15.85 11.17
CA ILE A 193 -5.91 -14.45 11.42
C ILE A 193 -5.09 -14.34 12.70
N ALA A 194 -3.84 -13.88 12.59
CA ALA A 194 -2.99 -13.51 13.71
C ALA A 194 -3.09 -11.99 13.93
N GLY A 195 -4.05 -11.56 14.74
CA GLY A 195 -4.31 -10.16 15.03
C GLY A 195 -3.24 -9.53 15.92
N GLN A 196 -2.77 -8.33 15.56
CA GLN A 196 -1.91 -7.45 16.35
C GLN A 196 -2.68 -6.16 16.63
N GLY A 197 -2.71 -5.70 17.88
CA GLY A 197 -3.58 -4.59 18.31
C GLY A 197 -3.15 -3.23 17.77
N ASP A 198 -1.85 -2.96 17.77
CA ASP A 198 -1.28 -1.66 17.43
C ASP A 198 -1.36 -1.38 15.92
N GLY A 199 -1.56 -0.12 15.56
CA GLY A 199 -1.56 0.37 14.19
C GLY A 199 -0.19 0.82 13.70
N PHE A 200 0.80 1.01 14.58
CA PHE A 200 2.17 1.22 14.17
C PHE A 200 2.81 -0.08 13.68
N GLY A 201 3.71 0.04 12.73
CA GLY A 201 4.40 -1.09 12.13
C GLY A 201 5.29 -0.65 10.98
N PRO A 202 5.99 -1.59 10.34
CA PRO A 202 7.03 -1.29 9.36
C PRO A 202 6.50 -1.02 7.95
N SER A 203 5.29 -0.46 7.79
CA SER A 203 4.74 -0.15 6.47
C SER A 203 3.82 1.08 6.50
N ASP A 204 3.24 1.45 5.36
CA ASP A 204 2.53 2.69 5.07
C ASP A 204 1.34 3.01 6.01
N GLN A 205 0.70 1.99 6.61
CA GLN A 205 -0.38 2.21 7.58
C GLN A 205 0.04 3.10 8.76
N SER A 206 1.33 3.09 9.12
CA SER A 206 1.86 3.89 10.23
C SER A 206 1.69 5.39 9.99
N SER A 207 1.82 5.86 8.75
CA SER A 207 1.58 7.26 8.37
C SER A 207 0.14 7.70 8.64
N PHE A 208 -0.83 6.81 8.40
CA PHE A 208 -2.25 7.06 8.65
C PHE A 208 -2.59 6.96 10.15
N TYR A 209 -2.07 5.96 10.83
CA TYR A 209 -2.29 5.80 12.26
C TYR A 209 -1.75 6.98 13.07
N ALA A 210 -0.63 7.56 12.67
CA ALA A 210 -0.08 8.79 13.23
C ALA A 210 -1.02 10.02 13.08
N LYS A 211 -1.99 9.96 12.16
CA LYS A 211 -3.07 10.96 11.97
C LYS A 211 -4.39 10.57 12.64
N ASN A 212 -4.37 9.58 13.53
CA ASN A 212 -5.55 9.03 14.21
C ASN A 212 -6.58 8.40 13.26
N ILE A 213 -6.17 7.95 12.08
CA ILE A 213 -7.02 7.17 11.18
C ILE A 213 -6.89 5.70 11.58
N PRO A 214 -8.00 4.97 11.81
CA PRO A 214 -7.98 3.54 12.08
C PRO A 214 -7.38 2.77 10.89
N VAL A 215 -6.54 1.76 11.18
CA VAL A 215 -5.80 1.04 10.14
C VAL A 215 -5.90 -0.47 10.32
N LEU A 216 -5.90 -1.20 9.21
CA LEU A 216 -5.59 -2.62 9.16
C LEU A 216 -4.46 -2.82 8.15
N HIS A 217 -3.42 -3.53 8.55
CA HIS A 217 -2.31 -3.89 7.67
C HIS A 217 -2.24 -5.41 7.55
N PHE A 218 -2.36 -5.90 6.31
CA PHE A 218 -2.35 -7.31 5.94
C PHE A 218 -0.97 -7.72 5.47
N PHE A 219 -0.46 -8.82 6.04
CA PHE A 219 0.89 -9.29 5.84
C PHE A 219 0.95 -10.83 5.92
N THR A 220 1.67 -11.49 5.04
CA THR A 220 1.78 -12.95 5.02
C THR A 220 3.06 -13.50 5.63
N ASP A 221 3.75 -12.67 6.40
CA ASP A 221 5.01 -12.96 7.09
C ASP A 221 6.26 -12.88 6.19
N LEU A 222 7.42 -12.81 6.82
CA LEU A 222 8.71 -12.79 6.15
C LEU A 222 9.05 -14.15 5.51
N HIS A 223 9.88 -14.10 4.49
CA HIS A 223 10.42 -15.26 3.81
C HIS A 223 11.91 -15.07 3.46
N ASP A 224 12.59 -16.14 3.11
CA ASP A 224 14.03 -16.12 2.87
C ASP A 224 14.50 -15.26 1.68
N ASP A 225 13.56 -14.88 0.81
CA ASP A 225 13.83 -14.04 -0.36
C ASP A 225 13.62 -12.54 -0.09
N TYR A 226 13.12 -12.16 1.09
CA TYR A 226 12.88 -10.76 1.47
C TYR A 226 14.13 -9.91 1.25
N HIS A 227 13.98 -8.75 0.59
CA HIS A 227 15.04 -7.82 0.22
C HIS A 227 16.21 -8.46 -0.55
N ARG A 228 15.91 -9.49 -1.37
CA ARG A 228 16.91 -10.19 -2.20
C ARG A 228 16.50 -10.20 -3.68
N ALA A 229 17.48 -10.39 -4.54
CA ALA A 229 17.27 -10.58 -5.97
C ALA A 229 16.43 -11.83 -6.30
N SER A 230 16.28 -12.73 -5.34
CA SER A 230 15.49 -13.95 -5.47
C SER A 230 14.00 -13.78 -5.16
N ASP A 231 13.54 -12.58 -4.76
CA ASP A 231 12.10 -12.26 -4.67
C ASP A 231 11.54 -11.99 -6.07
N THR A 232 11.06 -13.05 -6.71
CA THR A 232 10.70 -13.11 -8.13
C THR A 232 9.27 -13.58 -8.35
N PRO A 233 8.60 -13.19 -9.45
CA PRO A 233 7.19 -13.48 -9.70
C PRO A 233 6.82 -14.96 -9.77
N ASP A 234 7.76 -15.83 -10.10
CA ASP A 234 7.55 -17.29 -10.14
C ASP A 234 7.36 -17.93 -8.76
N LYS A 235 7.50 -17.14 -7.70
CA LYS A 235 7.35 -17.58 -6.31
C LYS A 235 6.05 -17.10 -5.64
N ILE A 236 5.25 -16.31 -6.35
CA ILE A 236 3.98 -15.74 -5.87
C ILE A 236 2.80 -16.65 -6.25
#